data_3f5db12229ace9ec335f8cc85e712abf
#
_entry.id   3f5db12229ace9ec335f8cc85e712abf
#
_cell.length_a   1.000
_cell.length_b   1.000
_cell.length_c   1.000
_cell.angle_alpha   90.00
_cell.angle_beta   90.00
_cell.angle_gamma   90.00
#
_symmetry.space_group_name_H-M   'P 1'
#
loop_
_entity.id
_entity.type
_entity.pdbx_description
1 polymer ?
#
loop_
_entity_poly.entity_id
_entity_poly.type
_entity_poly.pdbx_seq_one_letter_code
_entity_poly.pdbx_strand_id
1 'polypeptide(L)'
;MKYYLGMDIGGTKCAVILSEKNAASVKDKICFETRVERGYAEIVEQLISSSREILERNGIDAPDVLACGVSCGGPLDSDRGIIMRPPNLPDWDNVPLADIVKDALGIPCKVRNDADACALAEWQFGAGRGTKNMIFLTFGTGMGAGLIIDGKLYSGTCGTAGEVGHIRLDADGPAAYGKAGSFEGFCSGAGIAVMGKKMLSIYNGTTIIPRDNVTAKTIADAAVNGDKLANAIYRRCGEKLGLGISILIDILNPEKIVIGSIYQRSGFLLADAMNETIKKEALAISAECCKIVPAMLGDEIGDFAAIGVAKDFAEAKK
;
A
#
# COMPACT_ATOMS: atom_id res chain seq x y z
N MET A 1 -4.70 -10.57 -29.43
CA MET A 1 -5.20 -10.28 -28.07
C MET A 1 -4.26 -9.26 -27.46
N LYS A 2 -4.67 -8.42 -26.51
CA LYS A 2 -3.78 -7.41 -25.92
C LYS A 2 -3.58 -7.71 -24.43
N TYR A 3 -2.40 -7.35 -23.94
CA TYR A 3 -1.90 -7.72 -22.60
C TYR A 3 -1.35 -6.52 -21.84
N TYR A 4 -1.21 -6.68 -20.54
CA TYR A 4 -0.46 -5.82 -19.64
C TYR A 4 0.67 -6.65 -18.99
N LEU A 5 1.84 -6.03 -18.85
CA LEU A 5 2.95 -6.54 -18.06
C LEU A 5 3.02 -5.77 -16.76
N GLY A 6 3.28 -6.44 -15.65
CA GLY A 6 3.47 -5.84 -14.35
C GLY A 6 4.81 -6.22 -13.75
N MET A 7 5.43 -5.32 -13.01
CA MET A 7 6.60 -5.59 -12.16
C MET A 7 6.31 -5.09 -10.74
N ASP A 8 6.31 -5.99 -9.77
CA ASP A 8 6.23 -5.64 -8.34
C ASP A 8 7.62 -5.76 -7.73
N ILE A 9 8.17 -4.64 -7.24
CA ILE A 9 9.55 -4.54 -6.77
C ILE A 9 9.57 -4.24 -5.27
N GLY A 10 9.82 -5.27 -4.49
CA GLY A 10 9.99 -5.17 -3.05
C GLY A 10 11.43 -5.44 -2.60
N GLY A 11 11.77 -5.04 -1.37
CA GLY A 11 13.10 -5.28 -0.80
C GLY A 11 13.45 -6.75 -0.54
N THR A 12 12.45 -7.65 -0.48
CA THR A 12 12.64 -9.09 -0.23
C THR A 12 12.35 -9.93 -1.46
N LYS A 13 11.34 -9.57 -2.23
CA LYS A 13 10.82 -10.33 -3.36
C LYS A 13 10.45 -9.39 -4.50
N CYS A 14 10.73 -9.82 -5.73
CA CYS A 14 10.23 -9.21 -6.96
C CYS A 14 9.30 -10.18 -7.68
N ALA A 15 8.39 -9.64 -8.48
CA ALA A 15 7.54 -10.42 -9.37
C ALA A 15 7.40 -9.74 -10.73
N VAL A 16 7.32 -10.56 -11.79
CA VAL A 16 6.88 -10.17 -13.12
C VAL A 16 5.54 -10.85 -13.39
N ILE A 17 4.56 -10.09 -13.81
CA ILE A 17 3.16 -10.49 -13.90
C ILE A 17 2.65 -10.23 -15.31
N LEU A 18 1.95 -11.18 -15.90
CA LEU A 18 1.25 -11.04 -17.18
C LEU A 18 -0.26 -11.13 -16.95
N SER A 19 -1.00 -10.21 -17.54
CA SER A 19 -2.47 -10.20 -17.52
C SER A 19 -3.04 -9.88 -18.89
N GLU A 20 -4.18 -10.48 -19.21
CA GLU A 20 -4.94 -10.09 -20.41
C GLU A 20 -5.67 -8.77 -20.16
N LYS A 21 -5.77 -7.91 -21.18
CA LYS A 21 -6.37 -6.57 -21.07
C LYS A 21 -7.75 -6.56 -20.40
N ASN A 22 -8.58 -7.54 -20.69
CA ASN A 22 -9.98 -7.59 -20.24
C ASN A 22 -10.18 -8.59 -19.08
N ALA A 23 -9.14 -9.29 -18.63
CA ALA A 23 -9.23 -10.22 -17.52
C ALA A 23 -9.05 -9.51 -16.18
N ALA A 24 -9.81 -9.95 -15.19
CA ALA A 24 -9.62 -9.57 -13.79
C ALA A 24 -8.76 -10.60 -13.04
N SER A 25 -7.80 -11.22 -13.75
CA SER A 25 -6.94 -12.28 -13.20
C SER A 25 -5.54 -12.22 -13.79
N VAL A 26 -4.58 -12.71 -13.03
CA VAL A 26 -3.22 -12.95 -13.48
C VAL A 26 -3.22 -14.16 -14.42
N LYS A 27 -2.63 -14.01 -15.61
CA LYS A 27 -2.47 -15.10 -16.59
C LYS A 27 -1.25 -15.93 -16.26
N ASP A 28 -0.15 -15.27 -15.91
CA ASP A 28 1.14 -15.92 -15.63
C ASP A 28 1.99 -15.04 -14.73
N LYS A 29 2.92 -15.64 -13.97
CA LYS A 29 3.74 -14.94 -13.00
C LYS A 29 5.09 -15.63 -12.82
N ILE A 30 6.14 -14.81 -12.70
CA ILE A 30 7.48 -15.24 -12.28
C ILE A 30 7.84 -14.45 -11.02
N CYS A 31 8.24 -15.15 -9.96
CA CYS A 31 8.70 -14.55 -8.71
C CYS A 31 10.13 -14.96 -8.41
N PHE A 32 10.89 -14.03 -7.82
CA PHE A 32 12.24 -14.31 -7.34
C PHE A 32 12.58 -13.45 -6.11
N GLU A 33 13.58 -13.89 -5.33
CA GLU A 33 14.11 -13.13 -4.21
C GLU A 33 14.88 -11.90 -4.72
N THR A 34 14.63 -10.74 -4.13
CA THR A 34 15.30 -9.49 -4.55
C THR A 34 16.80 -9.58 -4.34
N ARG A 35 17.26 -10.06 -3.14
CA ARG A 35 18.68 -10.13 -2.78
C ARG A 35 19.35 -8.78 -3.03
N VAL A 36 18.98 -7.79 -2.25
CA VAL A 36 19.37 -6.38 -2.44
C VAL A 36 20.89 -6.17 -2.50
N GLU A 37 21.67 -7.07 -1.92
CA GLU A 37 23.14 -7.08 -1.95
C GLU A 37 23.74 -7.26 -3.36
N ARG A 38 22.94 -7.70 -4.35
CA ARG A 38 23.38 -7.83 -5.75
C ARG A 38 23.46 -6.48 -6.48
N GLY A 39 22.88 -5.43 -5.88
CA GLY A 39 22.75 -4.12 -6.52
C GLY A 39 21.62 -4.05 -7.56
N TYR A 40 21.26 -2.82 -7.93
CA TYR A 40 20.11 -2.59 -8.81
C TYR A 40 20.27 -3.19 -10.21
N ALA A 41 21.48 -3.17 -10.78
CA ALA A 41 21.72 -3.59 -12.16
C ALA A 41 21.36 -5.06 -12.40
N GLU A 42 21.77 -5.95 -11.49
CA GLU A 42 21.47 -7.38 -11.59
C GLU A 42 19.97 -7.67 -11.35
N ILE A 43 19.33 -6.92 -10.44
CA ILE A 43 17.89 -7.08 -10.18
C ILE A 43 17.08 -6.63 -11.39
N VAL A 44 17.44 -5.50 -12.01
CA VAL A 44 16.79 -4.99 -13.22
C VAL A 44 17.00 -5.94 -14.40
N GLU A 45 18.21 -6.48 -14.59
CA GLU A 45 18.46 -7.49 -15.62
C GLU A 45 17.60 -8.74 -15.41
N GLN A 46 17.42 -9.18 -14.16
CA GLN A 46 16.55 -10.31 -13.86
C GLN A 46 15.07 -10.00 -14.11
N LEU A 47 14.59 -8.77 -13.82
CA LEU A 47 13.24 -8.35 -14.18
C LEU A 47 13.03 -8.38 -15.69
N ILE A 48 14.01 -7.89 -16.47
CA ILE A 48 13.95 -7.88 -17.93
C ILE A 48 13.98 -9.30 -18.50
N SER A 49 14.89 -10.15 -18.02
CA SER A 49 14.98 -11.55 -18.48
C SER A 49 13.72 -12.35 -18.13
N SER A 50 13.17 -12.19 -16.93
CA SER A 50 11.89 -12.79 -16.53
C SER A 50 10.73 -12.28 -17.38
N SER A 51 10.78 -11.01 -17.80
CA SER A 51 9.76 -10.44 -18.70
C SER A 51 9.83 -11.05 -20.11
N ARG A 52 11.01 -11.27 -20.64
CA ARG A 52 11.18 -11.97 -21.93
C ARG A 52 10.72 -13.41 -21.82
N GLU A 53 11.12 -14.12 -20.77
CA GLU A 53 10.70 -15.50 -20.51
C GLU A 53 9.19 -15.65 -20.43
N ILE A 54 8.49 -14.78 -19.68
CA ILE A 54 7.03 -14.87 -19.51
C ILE A 54 6.29 -14.58 -20.84
N LEU A 55 6.80 -13.67 -21.66
CA LEU A 55 6.25 -13.38 -22.98
C LEU A 55 6.47 -14.55 -23.94
N GLU A 56 7.69 -15.06 -24.03
CA GLU A 56 8.06 -16.18 -24.91
C GLU A 56 7.24 -17.43 -24.62
N ARG A 57 7.18 -17.86 -23.34
CA ARG A 57 6.43 -19.08 -22.97
C ARG A 57 4.92 -18.98 -23.15
N ASN A 58 4.38 -17.74 -23.25
CA ASN A 58 2.97 -17.48 -23.57
C ASN A 58 2.73 -17.18 -25.05
N GLY A 59 3.77 -17.17 -25.91
CA GLY A 59 3.67 -16.87 -27.34
C GLY A 59 3.18 -15.45 -27.63
N ILE A 60 3.66 -14.46 -26.83
CA ILE A 60 3.21 -13.06 -26.89
C ILE A 60 4.37 -12.20 -27.37
N ASP A 61 4.14 -11.43 -28.43
CA ASP A 61 5.11 -10.47 -28.93
C ASP A 61 4.95 -9.11 -28.23
N ALA A 62 6.07 -8.36 -28.08
CA ALA A 62 6.08 -7.06 -27.43
C ALA A 62 5.02 -6.07 -27.96
N PRO A 63 4.69 -5.99 -29.28
CA PRO A 63 3.62 -5.12 -29.80
C PRO A 63 2.21 -5.49 -29.30
N ASP A 64 2.01 -6.67 -28.74
CA ASP A 64 0.74 -7.09 -28.14
C ASP A 64 0.61 -6.68 -26.68
N VAL A 65 1.67 -6.22 -26.04
CA VAL A 65 1.69 -5.67 -24.68
C VAL A 65 1.46 -4.15 -24.75
N LEU A 66 0.37 -3.69 -24.17
CA LEU A 66 -0.05 -2.28 -24.22
C LEU A 66 0.85 -1.38 -23.36
N ALA A 67 1.24 -1.87 -22.20
CA ALA A 67 2.11 -1.16 -21.26
C ALA A 67 2.71 -2.13 -20.22
N CYS A 68 3.84 -1.71 -19.63
CA CYS A 68 4.40 -2.26 -18.42
C CYS A 68 4.13 -1.30 -17.26
N GLY A 69 3.57 -1.78 -16.16
CA GLY A 69 3.40 -1.03 -14.93
C GLY A 69 4.35 -1.54 -13.85
N VAL A 70 4.95 -0.62 -13.12
CA VAL A 70 5.85 -0.94 -12.01
C VAL A 70 5.28 -0.41 -10.72
N SER A 71 5.13 -1.28 -9.72
CA SER A 71 4.88 -0.95 -8.31
C SER A 71 6.20 -1.04 -7.55
N CYS A 72 6.59 0.03 -6.87
CA CYS A 72 7.82 0.07 -6.08
C CYS A 72 7.67 1.04 -4.90
N GLY A 73 8.31 0.73 -3.76
CA GLY A 73 8.36 1.67 -2.62
C GLY A 73 9.05 2.97 -2.98
N GLY A 74 8.61 4.07 -2.37
CA GLY A 74 9.23 5.40 -2.54
C GLY A 74 10.49 5.61 -1.67
N PRO A 75 11.24 6.73 -1.93
CA PRO A 75 10.89 7.81 -2.85
C PRO A 75 11.16 7.48 -4.32
N LEU A 76 10.34 8.05 -5.21
CA LEU A 76 10.49 7.90 -6.66
C LEU A 76 9.86 9.10 -7.39
N ASP A 77 10.31 9.36 -8.62
CA ASP A 77 9.72 10.32 -9.55
C ASP A 77 8.85 9.54 -10.56
N SER A 78 7.54 9.50 -10.30
CA SER A 78 6.59 8.79 -11.15
C SER A 78 6.51 9.34 -12.57
N ASP A 79 6.73 10.66 -12.77
CA ASP A 79 6.60 11.28 -14.09
C ASP A 79 7.78 10.96 -14.98
N ARG A 80 8.97 10.95 -14.42
CA ARG A 80 10.20 10.57 -15.11
C ARG A 80 10.49 9.07 -15.06
N GLY A 81 9.77 8.31 -14.22
CA GLY A 81 9.98 6.86 -14.05
C GLY A 81 11.29 6.51 -13.37
N ILE A 82 11.75 7.37 -12.43
CA ILE A 82 13.02 7.24 -11.72
C ILE A 82 12.80 6.77 -10.28
N ILE A 83 13.52 5.74 -9.86
CA ILE A 83 13.54 5.29 -8.46
C ILE A 83 14.67 6.01 -7.73
N MET A 84 14.35 6.62 -6.57
CA MET A 84 15.21 7.57 -5.86
C MET A 84 15.62 7.04 -4.47
N ARG A 85 16.28 5.87 -4.44
CA ARG A 85 16.85 5.27 -3.22
C ARG A 85 15.83 4.97 -2.12
N PRO A 86 14.85 4.09 -2.36
CA PRO A 86 13.94 3.62 -1.31
C PRO A 86 14.72 2.96 -0.17
N PRO A 87 14.28 3.07 1.09
CA PRO A 87 14.98 2.49 2.24
C PRO A 87 15.22 0.98 2.15
N ASN A 88 14.32 0.27 1.48
CA ASN A 88 14.38 -1.18 1.26
C ASN A 88 15.14 -1.61 -0.01
N LEU A 89 15.64 -0.64 -0.79
CA LEU A 89 16.42 -0.84 -2.03
C LEU A 89 17.64 0.11 -2.01
N PRO A 90 18.67 -0.17 -1.19
CA PRO A 90 19.71 0.80 -0.83
C PRO A 90 20.51 1.32 -2.03
N ASP A 91 20.81 0.59 -3.04
CA ASP A 91 21.66 1.02 -4.16
C ASP A 91 20.89 1.55 -5.39
N TRP A 92 19.59 1.80 -5.22
CA TRP A 92 18.73 2.31 -6.31
C TRP A 92 18.72 3.84 -6.36
N ASP A 93 19.88 4.45 -6.52
CA ASP A 93 20.01 5.92 -6.54
C ASP A 93 19.81 6.50 -7.93
N ASN A 94 18.68 7.17 -8.14
CA ASN A 94 18.28 7.80 -9.41
C ASN A 94 18.27 6.82 -10.61
N VAL A 95 17.73 5.62 -10.42
CA VAL A 95 17.62 4.58 -11.46
C VAL A 95 16.46 4.93 -12.42
N PRO A 96 16.72 5.22 -13.72
CA PRO A 96 15.69 5.55 -14.71
C PRO A 96 14.98 4.28 -15.22
N LEU A 97 14.27 3.60 -14.31
CA LEU A 97 13.75 2.26 -14.56
C LEU A 97 12.76 2.21 -15.73
N ALA A 98 11.91 3.22 -15.88
CA ALA A 98 10.94 3.25 -16.98
C ALA A 98 11.60 3.25 -18.35
N ASP A 99 12.68 4.03 -18.52
CA ASP A 99 13.44 4.08 -19.78
C ASP A 99 14.20 2.77 -20.01
N ILE A 100 14.87 2.23 -18.98
CA ILE A 100 15.58 0.95 -19.07
C ILE A 100 14.64 -0.19 -19.53
N VAL A 101 13.46 -0.30 -18.92
CA VAL A 101 12.46 -1.32 -19.28
C VAL A 101 11.94 -1.11 -20.70
N LYS A 102 11.62 0.13 -21.07
CA LYS A 102 11.15 0.51 -22.41
C LYS A 102 12.19 0.17 -23.48
N ASP A 103 13.45 0.54 -23.25
CA ASP A 103 14.54 0.30 -24.23
C ASP A 103 14.85 -1.20 -24.38
N ALA A 104 14.80 -1.97 -23.27
CA ALA A 104 15.10 -3.40 -23.28
C ALA A 104 13.98 -4.26 -23.86
N LEU A 105 12.71 -3.89 -23.67
CA LEU A 105 11.54 -4.70 -24.04
C LEU A 105 10.75 -4.12 -25.23
N GLY A 106 10.95 -2.85 -25.59
CA GLY A 106 10.11 -2.15 -26.58
C GLY A 106 8.69 -1.83 -26.08
N ILE A 107 8.44 -1.98 -24.78
CA ILE A 107 7.11 -1.80 -24.15
C ILE A 107 7.09 -0.49 -23.35
N PRO A 108 6.13 0.39 -23.57
CA PRO A 108 5.99 1.63 -22.78
C PRO A 108 5.83 1.29 -21.28
N CYS A 109 6.59 1.96 -20.41
CA CYS A 109 6.65 1.66 -18.98
C CYS A 109 6.25 2.88 -18.13
N LYS A 110 5.55 2.63 -17.01
CA LYS A 110 5.22 3.63 -15.97
C LYS A 110 5.53 3.06 -14.59
N VAL A 111 6.15 3.88 -13.76
CA VAL A 111 6.46 3.54 -12.36
C VAL A 111 5.50 4.31 -11.44
N ARG A 112 5.01 3.65 -10.40
CA ARG A 112 4.22 4.26 -9.33
C ARG A 112 4.70 3.78 -7.96
N ASN A 113 4.51 4.63 -6.98
CA ASN A 113 4.66 4.28 -5.57
C ASN A 113 3.66 3.17 -5.20
N ASP A 114 4.02 2.33 -4.24
CA ASP A 114 3.25 1.17 -3.81
C ASP A 114 1.84 1.52 -3.31
N ALA A 115 1.65 2.62 -2.58
CA ALA A 115 0.34 3.05 -2.12
C ALA A 115 -0.57 3.49 -3.28
N ASP A 116 -0.04 4.26 -4.24
CA ASP A 116 -0.74 4.64 -5.47
C ASP A 116 -1.09 3.42 -6.33
N ALA A 117 -0.15 2.51 -6.47
CA ALA A 117 -0.35 1.27 -7.24
C ALA A 117 -1.41 0.37 -6.59
N CYS A 118 -1.40 0.22 -5.26
CA CYS A 118 -2.44 -0.50 -4.52
C CYS A 118 -3.81 0.19 -4.61
N ALA A 119 -3.86 1.53 -4.61
CA ALA A 119 -5.10 2.28 -4.84
C ALA A 119 -5.68 1.98 -6.22
N LEU A 120 -4.85 1.99 -7.27
CA LEU A 120 -5.27 1.61 -8.62
C LEU A 120 -5.78 0.15 -8.67
N ALA A 121 -5.10 -0.77 -7.96
CA ALA A 121 -5.52 -2.17 -7.89
C ALA A 121 -6.91 -2.32 -7.26
N GLU A 122 -7.10 -1.79 -6.06
CA GLU A 122 -8.38 -1.89 -5.36
C GLU A 122 -9.50 -1.14 -6.08
N TRP A 123 -9.19 -0.02 -6.73
CA TRP A 123 -10.16 0.74 -7.51
C TRP A 123 -10.59 0.01 -8.78
N GLN A 124 -9.67 -0.60 -9.50
CA GLN A 124 -9.95 -1.25 -10.79
C GLN A 124 -10.45 -2.69 -10.65
N PHE A 125 -9.97 -3.43 -9.64
CA PHE A 125 -10.19 -4.87 -9.51
C PHE A 125 -10.81 -5.30 -8.17
N GLY A 126 -10.69 -4.47 -7.11
CA GLY A 126 -11.03 -4.81 -5.75
C GLY A 126 -12.23 -4.07 -5.15
N ALA A 127 -12.13 -3.74 -3.88
CA ALA A 127 -13.20 -3.14 -3.07
C ALA A 127 -13.61 -1.74 -3.53
N GLY A 128 -12.75 -1.04 -4.28
CA GLY A 128 -13.00 0.31 -4.80
C GLY A 128 -13.79 0.38 -6.10
N ARG A 129 -14.11 -0.75 -6.73
CA ARG A 129 -14.81 -0.77 -8.02
C ARG A 129 -16.09 0.03 -8.00
N GLY A 130 -16.29 0.81 -9.08
CA GLY A 130 -17.49 1.62 -9.29
C GLY A 130 -17.51 2.96 -8.57
N THR A 131 -16.50 3.31 -7.77
CA THR A 131 -16.37 4.63 -7.14
C THR A 131 -15.62 5.61 -8.05
N LYS A 132 -15.89 6.89 -7.88
CA LYS A 132 -15.10 7.99 -8.48
C LYS A 132 -14.13 8.62 -7.48
N ASN A 133 -14.48 8.60 -6.20
CA ASN A 133 -13.68 9.20 -5.13
C ASN A 133 -13.41 8.13 -4.07
N MET A 134 -12.18 7.65 -4.02
CA MET A 134 -11.75 6.58 -3.12
C MET A 134 -10.38 6.89 -2.53
N ILE A 135 -10.20 6.51 -1.28
CA ILE A 135 -8.89 6.51 -0.64
C ILE A 135 -8.51 5.06 -0.33
N PHE A 136 -7.33 4.64 -0.73
CA PHE A 136 -6.73 3.41 -0.24
C PHE A 136 -5.73 3.76 0.86
N LEU A 137 -5.83 3.10 2.01
CA LEU A 137 -4.87 3.21 3.10
C LEU A 137 -4.03 1.93 3.17
N THR A 138 -2.72 2.06 3.04
CA THR A 138 -1.81 0.98 3.42
C THR A 138 -1.75 0.94 4.95
N PHE A 139 -2.07 -0.17 5.56
CA PHE A 139 -1.93 -0.34 7.01
C PHE A 139 -1.04 -1.56 7.28
N GLY A 140 0.22 -1.44 6.86
CA GLY A 140 1.25 -2.48 6.94
C GLY A 140 2.33 -2.15 7.96
N THR A 141 3.59 -2.28 7.56
CA THR A 141 4.75 -1.84 8.34
C THR A 141 4.69 -0.34 8.61
N GLY A 142 4.28 0.44 7.59
CA GLY A 142 4.00 1.88 7.64
C GLY A 142 2.53 2.19 7.32
N MET A 143 2.23 3.49 7.14
CA MET A 143 0.92 4.03 6.78
C MET A 143 1.09 5.07 5.67
N GLY A 144 0.51 4.81 4.52
CA GLY A 144 0.40 5.74 3.40
C GLY A 144 -1.00 5.68 2.79
N ALA A 145 -1.26 6.51 1.80
CA ALA A 145 -2.50 6.46 1.03
C ALA A 145 -2.26 6.62 -0.47
N GLY A 146 -3.14 6.03 -1.27
CA GLY A 146 -3.32 6.39 -2.67
C GLY A 146 -4.71 6.98 -2.87
N LEU A 147 -4.80 8.03 -3.65
CA LEU A 147 -6.00 8.84 -3.80
C LEU A 147 -6.58 8.71 -5.21
N ILE A 148 -7.82 8.26 -5.30
CA ILE A 148 -8.61 8.33 -6.55
C ILE A 148 -9.60 9.48 -6.40
N ILE A 149 -9.49 10.49 -7.26
CA ILE A 149 -10.34 11.69 -7.26
C ILE A 149 -10.92 11.86 -8.67
N ASP A 150 -12.23 11.99 -8.76
CA ASP A 150 -12.97 12.10 -10.03
C ASP A 150 -12.61 10.98 -11.04
N GLY A 151 -12.41 9.76 -10.52
CA GLY A 151 -12.06 8.60 -11.35
C GLY A 151 -10.64 8.63 -11.92
N LYS A 152 -9.71 9.31 -11.25
CA LYS A 152 -8.30 9.38 -11.63
C LYS A 152 -7.41 9.30 -10.39
N LEU A 153 -6.24 8.67 -10.55
CA LEU A 153 -5.20 8.72 -9.53
C LEU A 153 -4.71 10.17 -9.37
N TYR A 154 -4.69 10.64 -8.14
CA TYR A 154 -4.18 11.96 -7.78
C TYR A 154 -2.88 11.83 -6.99
N SER A 155 -1.77 12.20 -7.59
CA SER A 155 -0.44 12.12 -6.98
C SER A 155 0.10 13.49 -6.52
N GLY A 156 -0.64 14.59 -6.75
CA GLY A 156 -0.23 15.95 -6.36
C GLY A 156 0.88 16.54 -7.23
N THR A 157 1.41 17.68 -6.80
CA THR A 157 2.37 18.47 -7.59
C THR A 157 3.73 17.79 -7.77
N CYS A 158 4.20 17.08 -6.76
CA CYS A 158 5.51 16.42 -6.76
C CYS A 158 5.43 14.90 -6.55
N GLY A 159 4.26 14.30 -6.78
CA GLY A 159 4.07 12.86 -6.66
C GLY A 159 3.96 12.33 -5.22
N THR A 160 3.73 13.22 -4.22
CA THR A 160 3.68 12.84 -2.79
C THR A 160 2.30 13.08 -2.16
N ALA A 161 1.24 13.23 -2.95
CA ALA A 161 -0.11 13.21 -2.39
C ALA A 161 -0.37 11.83 -1.75
N GLY A 162 -1.08 11.83 -0.63
CA GLY A 162 -1.34 10.58 0.09
C GLY A 162 -0.35 10.24 1.22
N GLU A 163 0.63 11.11 1.50
CA GLU A 163 1.54 10.96 2.64
C GLU A 163 0.84 11.21 3.99
N VAL A 164 -0.31 10.56 4.18
CA VAL A 164 -1.18 10.73 5.37
C VAL A 164 -0.52 10.29 6.66
N GLY A 165 0.42 9.35 6.59
CA GLY A 165 1.20 8.88 7.74
C GLY A 165 1.94 10.01 8.46
N HIS A 166 2.27 11.09 7.74
CA HIS A 166 2.90 12.28 8.27
C HIS A 166 1.97 13.20 9.07
N ILE A 167 0.63 13.03 9.01
CA ILE A 167 -0.32 13.86 9.76
C ILE A 167 -0.08 13.63 11.26
N ARG A 168 0.07 14.73 12.01
CA ARG A 168 0.17 14.64 13.47
C ARG A 168 -1.24 14.58 14.07
N LEU A 169 -1.55 13.48 14.74
CA LEU A 169 -2.84 13.23 15.39
C LEU A 169 -2.84 13.55 16.89
N ASP A 170 -1.66 13.63 17.51
CA ASP A 170 -1.51 13.91 18.93
C ASP A 170 -0.19 14.63 19.20
N ALA A 171 -0.12 15.38 20.30
CA ALA A 171 1.13 16.00 20.75
C ALA A 171 2.17 14.95 21.17
N ASP A 172 1.67 13.86 21.80
CA ASP A 172 2.46 12.74 22.32
C ASP A 172 2.05 11.44 21.64
N GLY A 173 2.96 10.46 21.61
CA GLY A 173 2.67 9.14 21.07
C GLY A 173 3.89 8.47 20.46
N PRO A 174 3.71 7.31 19.81
CA PRO A 174 4.78 6.68 19.04
C PRO A 174 5.32 7.62 17.98
N ALA A 175 6.65 7.59 17.78
CA ALA A 175 7.31 8.43 16.79
C ALA A 175 7.44 7.69 15.45
N ALA A 176 7.13 8.40 14.37
CA ALA A 176 7.50 8.03 13.01
C ALA A 176 7.94 9.31 12.27
N TYR A 177 8.79 9.19 11.25
CA TYR A 177 9.34 10.33 10.51
C TYR A 177 10.01 11.40 11.41
N GLY A 178 10.63 10.98 12.51
CA GLY A 178 11.28 11.89 13.45
C GLY A 178 10.33 12.74 14.32
N LYS A 179 9.02 12.48 14.33
CA LYS A 179 8.02 13.20 15.13
C LYS A 179 7.08 12.27 15.90
N ALA A 180 6.78 12.64 17.15
CA ALA A 180 5.81 11.93 17.97
C ALA A 180 4.38 12.19 17.52
N GLY A 181 3.50 11.22 17.76
CA GLY A 181 2.06 11.39 17.59
C GLY A 181 1.57 11.45 16.15
N SER A 182 2.35 10.96 15.17
CA SER A 182 1.93 10.88 13.77
C SER A 182 0.93 9.77 13.53
N PHE A 183 0.16 9.86 12.43
CA PHE A 183 -0.80 8.84 12.05
C PHE A 183 -0.12 7.48 11.89
N GLU A 184 1.01 7.41 11.17
CA GLU A 184 1.80 6.18 11.08
C GLU A 184 2.32 5.72 12.45
N GLY A 185 2.73 6.64 13.31
CA GLY A 185 3.19 6.30 14.66
C GLY A 185 2.15 5.53 15.48
N PHE A 186 0.85 5.82 15.29
CA PHE A 186 -0.23 5.08 15.93
C PHE A 186 -0.75 3.92 15.10
N CYS A 187 -0.88 4.09 13.78
CA CYS A 187 -1.63 3.21 12.89
C CYS A 187 -0.70 2.54 11.87
N SER A 188 0.31 1.84 12.37
CA SER A 188 1.17 0.94 11.60
C SER A 188 1.57 -0.26 12.44
N GLY A 189 2.07 -1.30 11.84
CA GLY A 189 2.57 -2.47 12.56
C GLY A 189 3.71 -2.13 13.52
N ALA A 190 4.62 -1.25 13.10
CA ALA A 190 5.70 -0.73 13.93
C ALA A 190 5.16 0.13 15.07
N GLY A 191 4.21 1.03 14.79
CA GLY A 191 3.59 1.91 15.77
C GLY A 191 2.80 1.14 16.85
N ILE A 192 2.00 0.15 16.47
CA ILE A 192 1.30 -0.73 17.41
C ILE A 192 2.30 -1.45 18.32
N ALA A 193 3.41 -1.96 17.77
CA ALA A 193 4.44 -2.62 18.56
C ALA A 193 5.12 -1.68 19.56
N VAL A 194 5.46 -0.45 19.15
CA VAL A 194 6.04 0.59 20.03
C VAL A 194 5.08 0.98 21.13
N MET A 195 3.81 1.22 20.79
CA MET A 195 2.75 1.53 21.76
C MET A 195 2.56 0.36 22.73
N GLY A 196 2.56 -0.88 22.22
CA GLY A 196 2.47 -2.08 23.03
C GLY A 196 3.62 -2.20 24.02
N LYS A 197 4.87 -2.02 23.60
CA LYS A 197 6.05 -2.04 24.47
C LYS A 197 5.96 -0.99 25.58
N LYS A 198 5.55 0.25 25.23
CA LYS A 198 5.36 1.35 26.19
C LYS A 198 4.28 1.02 27.21
N MET A 199 3.11 0.56 26.77
CA MET A 199 2.00 0.22 27.68
C MET A 199 2.36 -0.98 28.56
N LEU A 200 3.01 -2.00 27.99
CA LEU A 200 3.47 -3.19 28.72
C LEU A 200 4.48 -2.87 29.82
N SER A 201 5.36 -1.85 29.62
CA SER A 201 6.38 -1.47 30.62
C SER A 201 5.81 -0.84 31.88
N ILE A 202 4.62 -0.25 31.81
CA ILE A 202 3.95 0.40 32.95
C ILE A 202 2.71 -0.38 33.45
N TYR A 203 2.40 -1.51 32.82
CA TYR A 203 1.21 -2.29 33.18
C TYR A 203 1.51 -3.22 34.36
N ASN A 204 0.74 -3.04 35.43
CA ASN A 204 0.86 -3.82 36.67
C ASN A 204 -0.08 -5.03 36.73
N GLY A 205 -0.90 -5.25 35.69
CA GLY A 205 -1.83 -6.38 35.61
C GLY A 205 -1.21 -7.62 34.95
N THR A 206 -2.00 -8.69 34.88
CA THR A 206 -1.62 -9.89 34.14
C THR A 206 -1.89 -9.71 32.63
N THR A 207 -0.95 -10.14 31.80
CA THR A 207 -1.07 -10.12 30.34
C THR A 207 -0.39 -11.35 29.74
N ILE A 208 -0.91 -11.82 28.61
CA ILE A 208 -0.33 -12.89 27.79
C ILE A 208 0.47 -12.38 26.59
N ILE A 209 0.63 -11.06 26.46
CA ILE A 209 1.52 -10.49 25.43
C ILE A 209 2.96 -10.92 25.73
N PRO A 210 3.67 -11.60 24.78
CA PRO A 210 5.04 -12.04 25.00
C PRO A 210 5.99 -10.85 25.08
N ARG A 211 6.74 -10.73 26.18
CA ARG A 211 7.60 -9.56 26.44
C ARG A 211 8.83 -9.50 25.53
N ASP A 212 9.28 -10.61 25.03
CA ASP A 212 10.44 -10.78 24.13
C ASP A 212 10.09 -10.61 22.66
N ASN A 213 8.79 -10.70 22.31
CA ASN A 213 8.32 -10.60 20.92
C ASN A 213 7.03 -9.76 20.82
N VAL A 214 7.14 -8.46 21.10
CA VAL A 214 6.00 -7.52 21.02
C VAL A 214 5.85 -7.00 19.61
N THR A 215 4.87 -7.53 18.89
CA THR A 215 4.51 -7.16 17.51
C THR A 215 3.00 -6.87 17.40
N ALA A 216 2.56 -6.19 16.34
CA ALA A 216 1.13 -6.02 16.09
C ALA A 216 0.39 -7.38 16.09
N LYS A 217 1.01 -8.41 15.51
CA LYS A 217 0.42 -9.75 15.44
C LYS A 217 0.28 -10.38 16.83
N THR A 218 1.35 -10.41 17.65
CA THR A 218 1.30 -11.02 18.99
C THR A 218 0.36 -10.28 19.94
N ILE A 219 0.21 -8.96 19.78
CA ILE A 219 -0.79 -8.17 20.50
C ILE A 219 -2.20 -8.52 20.02
N ALA A 220 -2.43 -8.68 18.69
CA ALA A 220 -3.73 -9.11 18.17
C ALA A 220 -4.12 -10.49 18.68
N ASP A 221 -3.19 -11.44 18.64
CA ASP A 221 -3.41 -12.81 19.14
C ASP A 221 -3.78 -12.79 20.63
N ALA A 222 -3.13 -11.95 21.44
CA ALA A 222 -3.49 -11.79 22.85
C ALA A 222 -4.87 -11.13 23.03
N ALA A 223 -5.20 -10.11 22.20
CA ALA A 223 -6.51 -9.44 22.27
C ALA A 223 -7.67 -10.40 21.95
N VAL A 224 -7.52 -11.25 20.94
CA VAL A 224 -8.49 -12.30 20.58
C VAL A 224 -8.72 -13.26 21.75
N ASN A 225 -7.68 -13.56 22.55
CA ASN A 225 -7.77 -14.39 23.75
C ASN A 225 -8.24 -13.62 25.00
N GLY A 226 -8.78 -12.42 24.85
CA GLY A 226 -9.40 -11.65 25.92
C GLY A 226 -8.43 -10.86 26.80
N ASP A 227 -7.16 -10.70 26.40
CA ASP A 227 -6.17 -9.93 27.15
C ASP A 227 -6.57 -8.46 27.23
N LYS A 228 -6.70 -7.93 28.45
CA LYS A 228 -7.18 -6.55 28.68
C LYS A 228 -6.21 -5.50 28.18
N LEU A 229 -4.90 -5.73 28.32
CA LEU A 229 -3.90 -4.78 27.84
C LEU A 229 -3.86 -4.76 26.33
N ALA A 230 -3.89 -5.92 25.69
CA ALA A 230 -3.90 -6.05 24.23
C ALA A 230 -5.13 -5.39 23.61
N ASN A 231 -6.31 -5.58 24.20
CA ASN A 231 -7.53 -4.90 23.77
C ASN A 231 -7.44 -3.37 23.95
N ALA A 232 -6.84 -2.89 25.05
CA ALA A 232 -6.63 -1.45 25.25
C ALA A 232 -5.67 -0.84 24.20
N ILE A 233 -4.62 -1.58 23.80
CA ILE A 233 -3.69 -1.16 22.75
C ILE A 233 -4.42 -1.04 21.40
N TYR A 234 -5.20 -2.05 21.00
CA TYR A 234 -5.96 -2.02 19.75
C TYR A 234 -7.07 -0.97 19.77
N ARG A 235 -7.75 -0.78 20.89
CA ARG A 235 -8.72 0.31 21.07
C ARG A 235 -8.07 1.68 20.83
N ARG A 236 -6.90 1.94 21.44
CA ARG A 236 -6.17 3.20 21.25
C ARG A 236 -5.76 3.39 19.79
N CYS A 237 -5.31 2.33 19.12
CA CYS A 237 -5.03 2.37 17.68
C CYS A 237 -6.31 2.68 16.88
N GLY A 238 -7.45 2.04 17.20
CA GLY A 238 -8.74 2.29 16.57
C GLY A 238 -9.22 3.74 16.72
N GLU A 239 -9.09 4.32 17.93
CA GLU A 239 -9.38 5.73 18.17
C GLU A 239 -8.56 6.66 17.26
N LYS A 240 -7.27 6.41 17.12
CA LYS A 240 -6.38 7.21 16.27
C LYS A 240 -6.63 6.96 14.77
N LEU A 241 -6.95 5.73 14.40
CA LEU A 241 -7.39 5.40 13.03
C LEU A 241 -8.67 6.19 12.68
N GLY A 242 -9.65 6.21 13.59
CA GLY A 242 -10.87 6.98 13.42
C GLY A 242 -10.63 8.48 13.28
N LEU A 243 -9.73 9.04 14.08
CA LEU A 243 -9.37 10.47 13.98
C LEU A 243 -8.70 10.79 12.64
N GLY A 244 -7.73 9.98 12.20
CA GLY A 244 -7.08 10.16 10.89
C GLY A 244 -8.08 10.04 9.74
N ILE A 245 -8.97 9.05 9.79
CA ILE A 245 -10.04 8.86 8.79
C ILE A 245 -11.01 10.05 8.78
N SER A 246 -11.39 10.60 9.94
CA SER A 246 -12.26 11.77 10.02
C SER A 246 -11.66 12.98 9.30
N ILE A 247 -10.36 13.23 9.47
CA ILE A 247 -9.65 14.28 8.74
C ILE A 247 -9.75 14.06 7.22
N LEU A 248 -9.55 12.82 6.76
CA LEU A 248 -9.63 12.50 5.33
C LEU A 248 -11.06 12.62 4.79
N ILE A 249 -12.07 12.23 5.56
CA ILE A 249 -13.49 12.39 5.21
C ILE A 249 -13.81 13.86 5.03
N ASP A 250 -13.42 14.71 5.96
CA ASP A 250 -13.76 16.13 5.95
C ASP A 250 -13.03 16.93 4.87
N ILE A 251 -11.81 16.50 4.48
CA ILE A 251 -11.01 17.17 3.44
C ILE A 251 -11.39 16.70 2.04
N LEU A 252 -11.61 15.39 1.84
CA LEU A 252 -11.71 14.78 0.51
C LEU A 252 -13.12 14.28 0.19
N ASN A 253 -13.98 14.12 1.19
CA ASN A 253 -15.35 13.61 1.06
C ASN A 253 -15.45 12.39 0.13
N PRO A 254 -14.73 11.29 0.40
CA PRO A 254 -14.69 10.14 -0.49
C PRO A 254 -15.95 9.28 -0.34
N GLU A 255 -16.33 8.58 -1.41
CA GLU A 255 -17.37 7.55 -1.39
C GLU A 255 -16.93 6.32 -0.59
N LYS A 256 -15.61 6.05 -0.59
CA LYS A 256 -15.07 4.85 0.05
C LYS A 256 -13.64 5.05 0.54
N ILE A 257 -13.36 4.50 1.72
CA ILE A 257 -11.99 4.30 2.22
C ILE A 257 -11.74 2.80 2.32
N VAL A 258 -10.77 2.31 1.55
CA VAL A 258 -10.36 0.91 1.52
C VAL A 258 -9.09 0.75 2.34
N ILE A 259 -9.09 -0.14 3.34
CA ILE A 259 -7.95 -0.29 4.26
C ILE A 259 -7.34 -1.69 4.10
N GLY A 260 -6.06 -1.74 3.77
CA GLY A 260 -5.32 -2.98 3.53
C GLY A 260 -4.65 -3.58 4.76
N SER A 261 -3.97 -4.69 4.52
CA SER A 261 -2.98 -5.32 5.40
C SER A 261 -3.48 -5.65 6.81
N ILE A 262 -3.05 -4.95 7.86
CA ILE A 262 -3.44 -5.22 9.26
C ILE A 262 -4.96 -5.13 9.45
N TYR A 263 -5.61 -4.18 8.77
CA TYR A 263 -7.06 -4.02 8.90
C TYR A 263 -7.85 -5.22 8.35
N GLN A 264 -7.38 -5.85 7.29
CA GLN A 264 -8.00 -7.08 6.77
C GLN A 264 -7.98 -8.21 7.79
N ARG A 265 -6.91 -8.32 8.60
CA ARG A 265 -6.70 -9.40 9.56
C ARG A 265 -7.25 -9.10 10.95
N SER A 266 -7.20 -7.84 11.36
CA SER A 266 -7.47 -7.43 12.75
C SER A 266 -8.42 -6.22 12.84
N GLY A 267 -9.12 -5.88 11.74
CA GLY A 267 -10.04 -4.74 11.70
C GLY A 267 -11.17 -4.82 12.73
N PHE A 268 -11.61 -6.02 13.06
CA PHE A 268 -12.63 -6.25 14.10
C PHE A 268 -12.18 -5.76 15.50
N LEU A 269 -10.87 -5.73 15.80
CA LEU A 269 -10.33 -5.18 17.04
C LEU A 269 -10.27 -3.63 17.03
N LEU A 270 -10.36 -3.03 15.85
CA LEU A 270 -10.24 -1.58 15.62
C LEU A 270 -11.60 -0.92 15.40
N ALA A 271 -12.54 -1.66 14.81
CA ALA A 271 -13.75 -1.12 14.18
C ALA A 271 -14.63 -0.32 15.15
N ASP A 272 -14.89 -0.82 16.34
CA ASP A 272 -15.77 -0.13 17.29
C ASP A 272 -15.20 1.24 17.69
N ALA A 273 -13.96 1.28 18.15
CA ALA A 273 -13.31 2.52 18.57
C ALA A 273 -13.09 3.50 17.39
N MET A 274 -12.79 2.97 16.21
CA MET A 274 -12.68 3.75 14.97
C MET A 274 -14.03 4.41 14.63
N ASN A 275 -15.10 3.63 14.58
CA ASN A 275 -16.43 4.14 14.22
C ASN A 275 -16.99 5.12 15.27
N GLU A 276 -16.79 4.86 16.57
CA GLU A 276 -17.14 5.81 17.65
C GLU A 276 -16.43 7.15 17.45
N THR A 277 -15.14 7.11 17.08
CA THR A 277 -14.36 8.34 16.86
C THR A 277 -14.83 9.06 15.60
N ILE A 278 -15.05 8.36 14.48
CA ILE A 278 -15.55 8.98 13.25
C ILE A 278 -16.89 9.66 13.48
N LYS A 279 -17.81 9.00 14.17
CA LYS A 279 -19.13 9.57 14.50
C LYS A 279 -19.04 10.87 15.32
N LYS A 280 -17.98 11.00 16.11
CA LYS A 280 -17.77 12.16 16.99
C LYS A 280 -17.03 13.30 16.28
N GLU A 281 -16.05 12.97 15.41
CA GLU A 281 -15.06 13.92 14.91
C GLU A 281 -15.34 14.36 13.46
N ALA A 282 -15.94 13.51 12.61
CA ALA A 282 -16.22 13.85 11.22
C ALA A 282 -17.56 14.60 11.07
N LEU A 283 -17.64 15.44 10.04
CA LEU A 283 -18.91 16.05 9.63
C LEU A 283 -19.92 14.95 9.26
N ALA A 284 -21.06 14.90 9.96
CA ALA A 284 -22.01 13.79 9.88
C ALA A 284 -22.44 13.46 8.43
N ILE A 285 -22.79 14.48 7.64
CA ILE A 285 -23.21 14.30 6.25
C ILE A 285 -22.10 13.69 5.37
N SER A 286 -20.83 14.04 5.63
CA SER A 286 -19.68 13.47 4.89
C SER A 286 -19.39 12.03 5.34
N ALA A 287 -19.51 11.76 6.63
CA ALA A 287 -19.33 10.41 7.20
C ALA A 287 -20.40 9.43 6.70
N GLU A 288 -21.67 9.87 6.58
CA GLU A 288 -22.78 9.05 6.05
C GLU A 288 -22.57 8.63 4.58
N CYS A 289 -21.88 9.47 3.78
CA CYS A 289 -21.58 9.17 2.37
C CYS A 289 -20.39 8.23 2.21
N CYS A 290 -19.51 8.09 3.21
CA CYS A 290 -18.27 7.35 3.13
C CYS A 290 -18.41 5.93 3.71
N LYS A 291 -18.08 4.91 2.91
CA LYS A 291 -18.00 3.52 3.39
C LYS A 291 -16.56 3.14 3.68
N ILE A 292 -16.29 2.65 4.89
CA ILE A 292 -14.99 2.13 5.27
C ILE A 292 -15.03 0.60 5.16
N VAL A 293 -14.14 0.04 4.32
CA VAL A 293 -14.13 -1.39 4.02
C VAL A 293 -12.71 -1.95 4.02
N PRO A 294 -12.53 -3.23 4.34
CA PRO A 294 -11.25 -3.89 4.13
C PRO A 294 -10.94 -4.02 2.63
N ALA A 295 -9.65 -4.03 2.30
CA ALA A 295 -9.17 -4.36 0.97
C ALA A 295 -9.61 -5.77 0.56
N MET A 296 -9.88 -5.98 -0.73
CA MET A 296 -10.43 -7.24 -1.24
C MET A 296 -9.36 -8.13 -1.89
N LEU A 297 -8.29 -7.55 -2.43
CA LEU A 297 -7.30 -8.31 -3.22
C LEU A 297 -6.33 -9.15 -2.37
N GLY A 298 -6.31 -8.95 -1.05
CA GLY A 298 -5.53 -9.79 -0.13
C GLY A 298 -4.04 -9.85 -0.48
N ASP A 299 -3.49 -11.06 -0.54
CA ASP A 299 -2.07 -11.31 -0.83
C ASP A 299 -1.72 -11.10 -2.31
N GLU A 300 -2.71 -11.00 -3.21
CA GLU A 300 -2.51 -10.73 -4.63
C GLU A 300 -2.42 -9.23 -4.96
N ILE A 301 -2.56 -8.35 -3.95
CA ILE A 301 -2.61 -6.90 -4.17
C ILE A 301 -1.37 -6.38 -4.91
N GLY A 302 -0.17 -6.90 -4.66
CA GLY A 302 1.07 -6.51 -5.36
C GLY A 302 1.02 -6.80 -6.86
N ASP A 303 0.44 -7.96 -7.23
CA ASP A 303 0.29 -8.36 -8.63
C ASP A 303 -0.67 -7.42 -9.36
N PHE A 304 -1.84 -7.19 -8.76
CA PHE A 304 -2.85 -6.27 -9.30
C PHE A 304 -2.40 -4.81 -9.24
N ALA A 305 -1.52 -4.42 -8.31
CA ALA A 305 -0.93 -3.09 -8.23
C ALA A 305 -0.10 -2.79 -9.49
N ALA A 306 0.81 -3.67 -9.84
CA ALA A 306 1.62 -3.50 -11.04
C ALA A 306 0.77 -3.51 -12.32
N ILE A 307 -0.21 -4.41 -12.43
CA ILE A 307 -1.14 -4.46 -13.57
C ILE A 307 -2.06 -3.22 -13.60
N GLY A 308 -2.51 -2.74 -12.45
CA GLY A 308 -3.31 -1.51 -12.33
C GLY A 308 -2.58 -0.28 -12.86
N VAL A 309 -1.28 -0.16 -12.56
CA VAL A 309 -0.41 0.90 -13.12
C VAL A 309 -0.30 0.78 -14.64
N ALA A 310 -0.08 -0.43 -15.19
CA ALA A 310 -0.02 -0.64 -16.63
C ALA A 310 -1.31 -0.24 -17.34
N LYS A 311 -2.46 -0.63 -16.77
CA LYS A 311 -3.78 -0.33 -17.31
C LYS A 311 -4.08 1.17 -17.27
N ASP A 312 -3.90 1.81 -16.12
CA ASP A 312 -4.08 3.27 -15.95
C ASP A 312 -3.26 4.05 -16.98
N PHE A 313 -1.99 3.70 -17.13
CA PHE A 313 -1.09 4.35 -18.08
C PHE A 313 -1.49 4.15 -19.54
N ALA A 314 -1.93 2.95 -19.92
CA ALA A 314 -2.38 2.67 -21.28
C ALA A 314 -3.71 3.36 -21.63
N GLU A 315 -4.61 3.55 -20.65
CA GLU A 315 -5.90 4.21 -20.84
C GLU A 315 -5.80 5.72 -20.83
N ALA A 316 -4.85 6.32 -20.09
CA ALA A 316 -4.60 7.76 -20.08
C ALA A 316 -4.07 8.32 -21.42
N LYS A 317 -3.60 7.45 -22.33
CA LYS A 317 -3.10 7.83 -23.68
C LYS A 317 -4.18 7.87 -24.75
N LYS A 318 -5.42 7.54 -24.39
CA LYS A 318 -6.57 7.59 -25.32
C LYS A 318 -7.34 8.90 -25.18
#